data_6b94dbd02dbe03081968767ebca6ee2b
#
_entry.id   6b94dbd02dbe03081968767ebca6ee2b
#
_cell.length_a   1.000
_cell.length_b   1.000
_cell.length_c   1.000
_cell.angle_alpha   90.00
_cell.angle_beta   90.00
_cell.angle_gamma   90.00
#
_symmetry.space_group_name_H-M   'P 1'
#
loop_
_entity.id
_entity.type
_entity.pdbx_description
1 polymer ?
#
loop_
_entity_poly.entity_id
_entity_poly.type
_entity_poly.pdbx_seq_one_letter_code
_entity_poly.pdbx_strand_id
1 'polypeptide(L)'
;VNRKFVGKNASLILQELGIPGGPEVRCILIDVPNDHPLVWTEQMMPVLPLTRVRTVDEAIDLAVEAEGGCFHTATMHSHDIAALSRMARRCNCSIFVKNGRAIAGLGADGEGYTSFTIAPPTGEGLTTARAFSRWRRCTMVDHFRIV
;
A
#
# COMPACT_ATOMS: atom_id res chain seq x y z
N VAL A 1 -17.82 -5.18 -6.08
CA VAL A 1 -17.60 -5.46 -4.65
C VAL A 1 -18.92 -5.49 -3.92
N ASN A 2 -19.14 -6.52 -3.09
CA ASN A 2 -20.34 -6.59 -2.25
C ASN A 2 -20.18 -5.65 -1.04
N ARG A 3 -20.90 -4.54 -1.05
CA ARG A 3 -20.82 -3.50 0.00
C ARG A 3 -21.17 -3.99 1.40
N LYS A 4 -21.93 -5.10 1.51
CA LYS A 4 -22.28 -5.73 2.80
C LYS A 4 -21.04 -6.11 3.61
N PHE A 5 -19.93 -6.44 2.94
CA PHE A 5 -18.69 -6.96 3.56
C PHE A 5 -17.55 -5.96 3.62
N VAL A 6 -17.70 -4.78 3.05
CA VAL A 6 -16.68 -3.72 3.15
C VAL A 6 -16.44 -3.37 4.63
N GLY A 7 -15.18 -3.43 5.06
CA GLY A 7 -14.77 -3.16 6.45
C GLY A 7 -15.20 -4.22 7.48
N LYS A 8 -15.71 -5.38 7.04
CA LYS A 8 -16.10 -6.47 7.94
C LYS A 8 -14.94 -7.43 8.18
N ASN A 9 -15.01 -8.15 9.31
CA ASN A 9 -14.03 -9.19 9.65
C ASN A 9 -14.14 -10.40 8.71
N ALA A 10 -13.03 -11.11 8.53
CA ALA A 10 -12.96 -12.32 7.71
C ALA A 10 -13.96 -13.40 8.15
N SER A 11 -14.15 -13.57 9.45
CA SER A 11 -15.09 -14.54 10.00
C SER A 11 -16.54 -14.34 9.54
N LEU A 12 -16.97 -13.09 9.33
CA LEU A 12 -18.33 -12.81 8.82
C LEU A 12 -18.47 -13.19 7.33
N ILE A 13 -17.39 -13.02 6.56
CA ILE A 13 -17.35 -13.43 5.16
C ILE A 13 -17.38 -14.95 5.06
N LEU A 14 -16.59 -15.64 5.87
CA LEU A 14 -16.58 -17.11 5.95
C LEU A 14 -17.95 -17.66 6.36
N GLN A 15 -18.59 -17.06 7.34
CA GLN A 15 -19.94 -17.45 7.78
C GLN A 15 -20.95 -17.35 6.65
N GLU A 16 -20.92 -16.28 5.86
CA GLU A 16 -21.82 -16.11 4.72
C GLU A 16 -21.59 -17.15 3.62
N LEU A 17 -20.33 -17.60 3.49
CA LEU A 17 -19.94 -18.66 2.54
C LEU A 17 -20.19 -20.08 3.08
N GLY A 18 -20.65 -20.21 4.33
CA GLY A 18 -20.82 -21.52 4.98
C GLY A 18 -19.49 -22.22 5.29
N ILE A 19 -18.39 -21.47 5.36
CA ILE A 19 -17.06 -21.99 5.65
C ILE A 19 -16.75 -21.80 7.13
N PRO A 20 -16.32 -22.85 7.87
CA PRO A 20 -15.96 -22.72 9.27
C PRO A 20 -14.78 -21.77 9.47
N GLY A 21 -14.88 -20.86 10.45
CA GLY A 21 -13.82 -19.93 10.84
C GLY A 21 -14.32 -18.97 11.90
N GLY A 22 -13.52 -18.80 12.96
CA GLY A 22 -13.84 -17.94 14.10
C GLY A 22 -13.19 -16.55 14.01
N PRO A 23 -13.28 -15.75 15.08
CA PRO A 23 -12.74 -14.40 15.14
C PRO A 23 -11.20 -14.34 15.07
N GLU A 24 -10.52 -15.45 15.24
CA GLU A 24 -9.07 -15.60 15.06
C GLU A 24 -8.65 -15.48 13.60
N VAL A 25 -9.54 -15.74 12.64
CA VAL A 25 -9.25 -15.61 11.21
C VAL A 25 -9.20 -14.12 10.84
N ARG A 26 -8.01 -13.66 10.49
CA ARG A 26 -7.76 -12.25 10.20
C ARG A 26 -7.82 -11.91 8.71
N CYS A 27 -7.56 -12.89 7.85
CA CYS A 27 -7.53 -12.72 6.40
C CYS A 27 -7.88 -14.03 5.71
N ILE A 28 -8.57 -13.94 4.59
CA ILE A 28 -8.88 -15.04 3.68
C ILE A 28 -7.90 -14.95 2.51
N LEU A 29 -7.12 -16.01 2.30
CA LEU A 29 -6.29 -16.15 1.10
C LEU A 29 -7.02 -17.02 0.09
N ILE A 30 -7.05 -16.57 -1.14
CA ILE A 30 -7.69 -17.32 -2.24
C ILE A 30 -6.76 -17.37 -3.45
N ASP A 31 -6.44 -18.58 -3.89
CA ASP A 31 -5.63 -18.82 -5.12
C ASP A 31 -6.56 -18.68 -6.34
N VAL A 32 -6.24 -17.78 -7.25
CA VAL A 32 -7.08 -17.42 -8.39
C VAL A 32 -6.25 -17.24 -9.65
N PRO A 33 -6.84 -17.41 -10.85
CA PRO A 33 -6.15 -17.07 -12.10
C PRO A 33 -5.95 -15.56 -12.25
N ASN A 34 -5.01 -15.17 -13.12
CA ASN A 34 -4.61 -13.77 -13.29
C ASN A 34 -5.74 -12.86 -13.78
N ASP A 35 -6.71 -13.38 -14.49
CA ASP A 35 -7.88 -12.66 -15.02
C ASP A 35 -9.06 -12.58 -14.04
N HIS A 36 -8.91 -13.15 -12.84
CA HIS A 36 -9.98 -13.17 -11.86
C HIS A 36 -10.31 -11.75 -11.35
N PRO A 37 -11.59 -11.36 -11.23
CA PRO A 37 -11.98 -10.01 -10.83
C PRO A 37 -11.36 -9.51 -9.51
N LEU A 38 -11.09 -10.39 -8.56
CA LEU A 38 -10.46 -10.01 -7.30
C LEU A 38 -9.01 -9.51 -7.46
N VAL A 39 -8.33 -9.85 -8.55
CA VAL A 39 -6.97 -9.33 -8.84
C VAL A 39 -7.05 -7.86 -9.27
N TRP A 40 -8.11 -7.48 -9.95
CA TRP A 40 -8.26 -6.18 -10.61
C TRP A 40 -9.14 -5.18 -9.87
N THR A 41 -9.77 -5.61 -8.79
CA THR A 41 -10.74 -4.78 -8.06
C THR A 41 -10.36 -4.67 -6.60
N GLU A 42 -10.19 -3.46 -6.10
CA GLU A 42 -10.05 -3.22 -4.67
C GLU A 42 -11.30 -3.67 -3.92
N GLN A 43 -11.14 -4.52 -2.91
CA GLN A 43 -12.26 -5.09 -2.16
C GLN A 43 -12.58 -4.32 -0.89
N MET A 44 -11.61 -3.66 -0.27
CA MET A 44 -11.72 -3.07 1.08
C MET A 44 -12.20 -4.08 2.14
N MET A 45 -11.80 -5.33 1.98
CA MET A 45 -12.17 -6.49 2.79
C MET A 45 -10.92 -7.31 3.11
N PRO A 46 -10.92 -8.12 4.19
CA PRO A 46 -9.80 -9.01 4.51
C PRO A 46 -9.78 -10.26 3.62
N VAL A 47 -9.82 -10.06 2.32
CA VAL A 47 -9.70 -11.09 1.28
C VAL A 47 -8.52 -10.73 0.39
N LEU A 48 -7.52 -11.61 0.33
CA LEU A 48 -6.32 -11.40 -0.46
C LEU A 48 -6.26 -12.45 -1.58
N PRO A 49 -6.44 -12.03 -2.83
CA PRO A 49 -6.21 -12.91 -3.97
C PRO A 49 -4.72 -13.19 -4.13
N LEU A 50 -4.39 -14.44 -4.36
CA LEU A 50 -3.06 -14.91 -4.70
C LEU A 50 -3.11 -15.44 -6.14
N THR A 51 -2.24 -14.91 -6.98
CA THR A 51 -2.09 -15.41 -8.35
C THR A 51 -0.65 -15.76 -8.66
N ARG A 52 -0.39 -16.48 -9.73
CA ARG A 52 0.92 -17.03 -10.06
C ARG A 52 1.31 -16.67 -11.49
N VAL A 53 2.58 -16.39 -11.64
CA VAL A 53 3.22 -16.15 -12.93
C VAL A 53 4.51 -16.97 -13.03
N ARG A 54 5.10 -17.04 -14.21
CA ARG A 54 6.27 -17.90 -14.45
C ARG A 54 7.59 -17.19 -14.17
N THR A 55 7.62 -15.88 -14.33
CA THR A 55 8.84 -15.08 -14.22
C THR A 55 8.65 -13.86 -13.33
N VAL A 56 9.76 -13.32 -12.83
CA VAL A 56 9.76 -12.08 -12.03
C VAL A 56 9.28 -10.88 -12.86
N ASP A 57 9.64 -10.83 -14.14
CA ASP A 57 9.23 -9.72 -14.99
C ASP A 57 7.72 -9.78 -15.28
N GLU A 58 7.14 -10.96 -15.52
CA GLU A 58 5.68 -11.13 -15.56
C GLU A 58 5.00 -10.70 -14.26
N ALA A 59 5.60 -11.01 -13.09
CA ALA A 59 5.07 -10.57 -11.80
C ALA A 59 5.06 -9.06 -11.66
N ILE A 60 6.13 -8.40 -12.09
CA ILE A 60 6.26 -6.94 -12.06
C ILE A 60 5.23 -6.31 -13.01
N ASP A 61 5.10 -6.83 -14.22
CA ASP A 61 4.14 -6.33 -15.20
C ASP A 61 2.70 -6.42 -14.69
N LEU A 62 2.31 -7.59 -14.18
CA LEU A 62 0.99 -7.82 -13.64
C LEU A 62 0.69 -6.94 -12.42
N ALA A 63 1.66 -6.78 -11.51
CA ALA A 63 1.49 -5.95 -10.32
C ALA A 63 1.32 -4.46 -10.67
N VAL A 64 2.09 -3.96 -11.64
CA VAL A 64 1.96 -2.57 -12.11
C VAL A 64 0.62 -2.33 -12.79
N GLU A 65 0.16 -3.28 -13.59
CA GLU A 65 -1.15 -3.19 -14.25
C GLU A 65 -2.31 -3.26 -13.24
N ALA A 66 -2.24 -4.20 -12.28
CA ALA A 66 -3.26 -4.36 -11.25
C ALA A 66 -3.33 -3.18 -10.27
N GLU A 67 -2.23 -2.46 -10.06
CA GLU A 67 -2.18 -1.22 -9.25
C GLU A 67 -3.03 -0.10 -9.87
N GLY A 68 -3.27 -0.14 -11.17
CA GLY A 68 -4.27 0.69 -11.85
C GLY A 68 -3.97 2.19 -11.89
N GLY A 69 -2.73 2.62 -11.65
CA GLY A 69 -2.32 4.02 -11.66
C GLY A 69 -2.71 4.80 -10.40
N CYS A 70 -2.98 4.13 -9.30
CA CYS A 70 -3.23 4.76 -8.00
C CYS A 70 -1.94 5.30 -7.36
N PHE A 71 -0.78 4.73 -7.69
CA PHE A 71 0.55 5.10 -7.19
C PHE A 71 0.65 5.14 -5.66
N HIS A 72 -0.10 4.26 -4.99
CA HIS A 72 -0.23 4.29 -3.54
C HIS A 72 0.90 3.52 -2.85
N THR A 73 0.84 2.20 -2.86
CA THR A 73 1.77 1.36 -2.10
C THR A 73 2.05 0.06 -2.85
N ALA A 74 3.33 -0.31 -2.93
CA ALA A 74 3.73 -1.63 -3.40
C ALA A 74 4.74 -2.26 -2.45
N THR A 75 4.72 -3.59 -2.35
CA THR A 75 5.72 -4.36 -1.61
C THR A 75 6.33 -5.43 -2.50
N MET A 76 7.61 -5.71 -2.30
CA MET A 76 8.27 -6.81 -2.99
C MET A 76 9.22 -7.54 -2.04
N HIS A 77 9.07 -8.86 -1.99
CA HIS A 77 9.97 -9.75 -1.25
C HIS A 77 10.92 -10.42 -2.23
N SER A 78 12.19 -10.07 -2.18
CA SER A 78 13.22 -10.61 -3.07
C SER A 78 14.63 -10.38 -2.51
N HIS A 79 15.56 -11.23 -2.91
CA HIS A 79 17.01 -11.03 -2.74
C HIS A 79 17.66 -10.46 -4.01
N ASP A 80 16.96 -10.44 -5.13
CA ASP A 80 17.44 -9.83 -6.39
C ASP A 80 17.24 -8.32 -6.35
N ILE A 81 18.32 -7.59 -6.11
CA ILE A 81 18.34 -6.12 -6.05
C ILE A 81 17.96 -5.50 -7.41
N ALA A 82 18.31 -6.14 -8.52
CA ALA A 82 17.96 -5.63 -9.85
C ALA A 82 16.45 -5.71 -10.08
N ALA A 83 15.82 -6.83 -9.69
CA ALA A 83 14.37 -6.99 -9.76
C ALA A 83 13.64 -5.99 -8.84
N LEU A 84 14.11 -5.81 -7.60
CA LEU A 84 13.59 -4.81 -6.67
C LEU A 84 13.65 -3.39 -7.27
N SER A 85 14.79 -3.04 -7.89
CA SER A 85 14.97 -1.74 -8.52
C SER A 85 14.07 -1.54 -9.75
N ARG A 86 13.84 -2.59 -10.54
CA ARG A 86 12.88 -2.55 -11.66
C ARG A 86 11.45 -2.33 -11.17
N MET A 87 11.03 -3.11 -10.16
CA MET A 87 9.69 -3.00 -9.58
C MET A 87 9.45 -1.59 -9.02
N ALA A 88 10.35 -1.08 -8.18
CA ALA A 88 10.23 0.24 -7.56
C ALA A 88 10.09 1.36 -8.59
N ARG A 89 10.89 1.32 -9.67
CA ARG A 89 10.81 2.31 -10.75
C ARG A 89 9.51 2.21 -11.53
N ARG A 90 9.02 1.00 -11.78
CA ARG A 90 7.84 0.80 -12.61
C ARG A 90 6.54 1.09 -11.87
N CYS A 91 6.43 0.71 -10.60
CA CYS A 91 5.26 1.03 -9.78
C CYS A 91 5.13 2.52 -9.51
N ASN A 92 6.25 3.24 -9.38
CA ASN A 92 6.26 4.68 -9.08
C ASN A 92 5.34 5.07 -7.90
N CYS A 93 5.21 4.19 -6.92
CA CYS A 93 4.34 4.39 -5.77
C CYS A 93 4.93 5.35 -4.76
N SER A 94 4.08 6.01 -3.98
CA SER A 94 4.49 6.86 -2.84
C SER A 94 5.17 6.06 -1.74
N ILE A 95 4.79 4.79 -1.57
CA ILE A 95 5.42 3.86 -0.63
C ILE A 95 5.86 2.60 -1.39
N PHE A 96 7.14 2.28 -1.32
CA PHE A 96 7.68 1.01 -1.79
C PHE A 96 8.42 0.31 -0.65
N VAL A 97 7.95 -0.88 -0.28
CA VAL A 97 8.54 -1.64 0.83
C VAL A 97 9.25 -2.88 0.30
N LYS A 98 10.52 -3.01 0.66
CA LYS A 98 11.34 -4.17 0.37
C LYS A 98 11.34 -5.13 1.55
N ASN A 99 10.98 -6.39 1.30
CA ASN A 99 11.08 -7.50 2.28
C ASN A 99 10.38 -7.23 3.62
N GLY A 100 9.31 -6.45 3.59
CA GLY A 100 8.55 -6.08 4.77
C GLY A 100 7.07 -5.95 4.50
N ARG A 101 6.31 -5.71 5.55
CA ARG A 101 4.87 -5.44 5.45
C ARG A 101 4.65 -4.03 4.91
N ALA A 102 3.57 -3.79 4.17
CA ALA A 102 3.22 -2.47 3.64
C ALA A 102 3.21 -1.38 4.73
N ILE A 103 2.76 -1.71 5.93
CA ILE A 103 2.70 -0.79 7.08
C ILE A 103 4.10 -0.33 7.55
N ALA A 104 5.17 -1.01 7.17
CA ALA A 104 6.54 -0.54 7.45
C ALA A 104 6.83 0.81 6.77
N GLY A 105 6.22 1.07 5.62
CA GLY A 105 6.28 2.37 4.94
C GLY A 105 5.61 3.51 5.71
N LEU A 106 4.79 3.18 6.72
CA LEU A 106 4.16 4.13 7.65
C LEU A 106 4.88 4.17 9.02
N GLY A 107 6.06 3.59 9.14
CA GLY A 107 6.86 3.60 10.34
C GLY A 107 6.63 2.44 11.33
N ALA A 108 5.74 1.50 11.04
CA ALA A 108 5.53 0.33 11.88
C ALA A 108 6.52 -0.80 11.50
N ASP A 109 7.52 -1.01 12.34
CA ASP A 109 8.62 -1.96 12.11
C ASP A 109 9.51 -1.61 10.90
N GLY A 110 9.56 -0.32 10.52
CA GLY A 110 10.37 0.17 9.41
C GLY A 110 10.66 1.67 9.53
N GLU A 111 11.41 2.22 8.58
CA GLU A 111 11.88 3.61 8.57
C GLU A 111 10.91 4.59 7.89
N GLY A 112 9.65 4.20 7.70
CA GLY A 112 8.65 5.05 7.07
C GLY A 112 8.16 6.20 7.97
N TYR A 113 7.46 7.15 7.37
CA TYR A 113 6.83 8.23 8.12
C TYR A 113 5.60 7.73 8.90
N THR A 114 5.42 8.22 10.12
CA THR A 114 4.25 7.91 10.96
C THR A 114 3.02 8.72 10.54
N SER A 115 2.55 8.54 9.33
CA SER A 115 1.38 9.21 8.77
C SER A 115 0.59 8.27 7.88
N PHE A 116 -0.74 8.37 7.92
CA PHE A 116 -1.65 7.67 7.03
C PHE A 116 -2.10 8.53 5.84
N THR A 117 -1.63 9.77 5.75
CA THR A 117 -1.97 10.65 4.64
C THR A 117 -1.01 10.45 3.49
N ILE A 118 -1.53 9.96 2.37
CA ILE A 118 -0.80 9.74 1.13
C ILE A 118 -1.49 10.54 0.03
N ALA A 119 -0.72 11.30 -0.73
CA ALA A 119 -1.21 12.14 -1.82
C ALA A 119 -0.48 11.86 -3.14
N PRO A 120 -0.64 10.68 -3.73
CA PRO A 120 -0.05 10.33 -5.02
C PRO A 120 -0.89 10.92 -6.18
N PRO A 121 -0.28 11.16 -7.34
CA PRO A 121 1.14 11.34 -7.58
C PRO A 121 1.52 12.83 -7.46
N THR A 122 1.83 13.27 -6.26
CA THR A 122 2.21 14.66 -5.97
C THR A 122 3.63 14.74 -5.41
N GLY A 123 4.19 15.94 -5.30
CA GLY A 123 5.45 16.16 -4.62
C GLY A 123 5.41 15.92 -3.11
N GLU A 124 4.23 15.88 -2.52
CA GLU A 124 4.03 15.61 -1.10
C GLU A 124 4.15 14.11 -0.77
N GLY A 125 3.57 13.23 -1.62
CA GLY A 125 3.55 11.80 -1.37
C GLY A 125 2.97 11.46 0.00
N LEU A 126 3.80 10.87 0.87
CA LEU A 126 3.45 10.59 2.26
C LEU A 126 3.71 11.85 3.11
N THR A 127 2.67 12.39 3.74
CA THR A 127 2.74 13.62 4.52
C THR A 127 3.00 13.37 6.01
N THR A 128 3.61 14.35 6.66
CA THR A 128 3.83 14.40 8.11
C THR A 128 3.32 15.74 8.66
N ALA A 129 3.36 15.93 9.97
CA ALA A 129 3.02 17.21 10.59
C ALA A 129 3.81 18.40 9.98
N ARG A 130 5.03 18.16 9.51
CA ARG A 130 5.86 19.17 8.83
C ARG A 130 5.22 19.64 7.51
N ALA A 131 4.53 18.76 6.78
CA ALA A 131 3.89 19.10 5.52
C ALA A 131 2.73 20.12 5.68
N PHE A 132 2.17 20.22 6.88
CA PHE A 132 1.09 21.16 7.22
C PHE A 132 1.61 22.47 7.83
N SER A 133 2.93 22.62 7.95
CA SER A 133 3.59 23.84 8.42
C SER A 133 4.17 24.63 7.25
N ARG A 134 4.51 25.88 7.49
CA ARG A 134 5.17 26.74 6.50
C ARG A 134 6.53 27.17 6.96
N TRP A 135 7.46 27.28 6.05
CA TRP A 135 8.70 27.96 6.28
C TRP A 135 8.47 29.46 6.44
N ARG A 136 9.03 30.02 7.50
CA ARG A 136 9.06 31.46 7.72
C ARG A 136 10.49 31.93 7.63
N ARG A 137 10.71 32.97 6.85
CA ARG A 137 11.99 33.66 6.80
C ARG A 137 11.89 34.92 7.64
N CYS A 138 12.86 35.10 8.55
CA CYS A 138 13.00 36.32 9.32
C CYS A 138 14.31 36.99 8.93
N THR A 139 14.24 38.24 8.53
CA THR A 139 15.42 39.09 8.27
C THR A 139 15.38 40.19 9.27
N MET A 140 16.50 40.39 9.98
CA MET A 140 16.64 41.43 10.99
C MET A 140 17.33 42.65 10.35
N VAL A 141 16.66 43.79 10.44
CA VAL A 141 17.20 45.13 10.13
C VAL A 141 16.82 46.04 11.29
N ASP A 142 17.74 46.75 11.85
CA ASP A 142 17.61 47.62 13.01
C ASP A 142 17.05 46.94 14.28
N HIS A 143 15.77 46.68 14.35
CA HIS A 143 15.09 46.09 15.50
C HIS A 143 14.48 44.71 15.14
N PHE A 144 14.73 43.77 16.04
CA PHE A 144 14.13 42.43 15.90
C PHE A 144 12.90 42.27 16.80
N ARG A 145 11.77 41.99 16.19
CA ARG A 145 10.53 41.69 16.88
C ARG A 145 9.76 40.59 16.18
N ILE A 146 9.58 39.43 16.85
CA ILE A 146 8.68 38.38 16.44
C ILE A 146 7.58 38.29 17.49
N VAL A 147 6.36 38.59 17.11
CA VAL A 147 5.17 38.50 17.94
C VAL A 147 4.09 37.80 17.14
#